data_f452085722be0bd121a2dba141195ad1
#
_entry.id   f452085722be0bd121a2dba141195ad1
#
_cell.length_a   1.000
_cell.length_b   1.000
_cell.length_c   1.000
_cell.angle_alpha   90.00
_cell.angle_beta   90.00
_cell.angle_gamma   90.00
#
_symmetry.space_group_name_H-M   'P 1'
#
loop_
_entity.id
_entity.type
_entity.pdbx_description
1 polymer ?
#
loop_
_entity_poly.entity_id
_entity_poly.type
_entity_poly.pdbx_seq_one_letter_code
_entity_poly.pdbx_strand_id
1 'polypeptide(L)' 'MDEDYKGHHIHASAWYFLDDNAWRPRLRVSWYDGSQEMSNLFTVQQTCARATEAEQTGLLFAEKWIDDGKPEHKEM' A
#
# COMPACT_ATOMS: atom_id res chain seq x y z
N MET A 1 6.97 -7.17 1.72
CA MET A 1 6.41 -7.36 3.07
C MET A 1 4.92 -7.60 2.95
N ASP A 2 4.43 -8.69 3.51
CA ASP A 2 3.04 -9.09 3.37
C ASP A 2 2.37 -9.13 4.72
N GLU A 3 1.09 -8.79 4.74
CA GLU A 3 0.30 -8.82 5.97
C GLU A 3 -1.16 -9.11 5.63
N ASP A 4 -1.83 -9.89 6.48
CA ASP A 4 -3.27 -10.07 6.40
C ASP A 4 -3.91 -9.18 7.45
N TYR A 5 -4.89 -8.38 7.04
CA TYR A 5 -5.50 -7.40 7.92
C TYR A 5 -7.00 -7.32 7.64
N LYS A 6 -7.81 -7.70 8.63
CA LYS A 6 -9.29 -7.63 8.55
C LYS A 6 -9.85 -8.22 7.25
N GLY A 7 -9.38 -9.42 6.89
CA GLY A 7 -9.86 -10.09 5.69
C GLY A 7 -9.26 -9.59 4.39
N HIS A 8 -8.24 -8.76 4.46
CA HIS A 8 -7.54 -8.22 3.30
C HIS A 8 -6.09 -8.68 3.31
N HIS A 9 -5.55 -8.92 2.13
CA HIS A 9 -4.13 -9.21 1.99
C HIS A 9 -3.42 -7.96 1.48
N ILE A 10 -2.37 -7.56 2.20
CA ILE A 10 -1.59 -6.38 1.84
C ILE A 10 -0.20 -6.83 1.43
N HIS A 11 0.23 -6.44 0.24
CA HIS A 11 1.60 -6.62 -0.21
C HIS A 11 2.23 -5.24 -0.36
N ALA A 12 3.19 -4.93 0.50
CA ALA A 12 3.88 -3.64 0.46
C ALA A 12 5.30 -3.85 -0.04
N SER A 13 5.72 -2.98 -0.95
CA SER A 13 7.07 -2.98 -1.49
C SER A 13 7.63 -1.56 -1.47
N ALA A 14 8.92 -1.46 -1.69
CA ALA A 14 9.60 -0.18 -1.73
C ALA A 14 10.24 -0.01 -3.10
N TRP A 15 10.05 1.16 -3.69
CA TRP A 15 10.63 1.49 -4.98
C TRP A 15 11.59 2.65 -4.82
N TYR A 16 12.78 2.52 -5.37
CA TYR A 16 13.79 3.57 -5.30
C TYR A 16 13.62 4.51 -6.48
N PHE A 17 13.54 5.80 -6.18
CA PHE A 17 13.40 6.84 -7.19
C PHE A 17 14.69 7.65 -7.24
N LEU A 18 15.39 7.55 -8.37
CA LEU A 18 16.67 8.23 -8.55
C LEU A 18 16.54 9.73 -8.44
N ASP A 19 15.44 10.29 -8.97
CA ASP A 19 15.22 11.74 -8.95
C ASP A 19 15.16 12.29 -7.53
N ASP A 20 14.57 11.53 -6.61
CA ASP A 20 14.43 11.95 -5.22
C ASP A 20 15.54 11.39 -4.34
N ASN A 21 16.32 10.46 -4.87
CA ASN A 21 17.33 9.71 -4.11
C ASN A 21 16.70 9.12 -2.83
N ALA A 22 15.51 8.56 -2.97
CA ALA A 22 14.72 8.07 -1.84
C ALA A 22 13.80 6.94 -2.26
N TRP A 23 13.26 6.25 -1.27
CA TRP A 23 12.32 5.15 -1.47
C TRP A 23 10.89 5.66 -1.30
N ARG A 24 9.97 5.09 -2.06
CA ARG A 24 8.54 5.36 -1.90
C ARG A 24 7.79 4.05 -1.71
N PRO A 25 6.77 4.04 -0.85
CA PRO A 25 5.93 2.85 -0.68
C PRO A 25 5.09 2.60 -1.93
N ARG A 26 5.00 1.32 -2.29
CA ARG A 26 4.07 0.88 -3.30
C ARG A 26 3.41 -0.38 -2.77
N LEU A 27 2.07 -0.44 -2.85
CA LEU A 27 1.36 -1.53 -2.21
C LEU A 27 0.14 -1.95 -3.01
N ARG A 28 -0.23 -3.20 -2.79
CA ARG A 28 -1.47 -3.77 -3.31
C ARG A 28 -2.29 -4.28 -2.15
N VAL A 29 -3.56 -3.93 -2.13
CA VAL A 29 -4.51 -4.49 -1.18
C VAL A 29 -5.49 -5.33 -1.96
N SER A 30 -5.68 -6.60 -1.57
CA SER A 30 -6.62 -7.49 -2.23
C SER A 30 -7.56 -8.12 -1.21
N TRP A 31 -8.78 -8.41 -1.66
CA TRP A 31 -9.81 -9.03 -0.82
C TRP A 31 -10.83 -9.71 -1.72
N TYR A 32 -11.76 -10.42 -1.10
CA TYR A 32 -12.84 -11.04 -1.85
C TYR A 32 -14.16 -10.36 -1.54
N ASP A 33 -14.93 -10.07 -2.58
CA ASP A 33 -16.29 -9.58 -2.47
C ASP A 33 -17.18 -10.70 -3.03
N GLY A 34 -17.68 -11.54 -2.11
CA GLY A 34 -18.32 -12.76 -2.52
C GLY A 34 -17.28 -13.72 -3.08
N SER A 35 -17.46 -14.14 -4.33
CA SER A 35 -16.49 -14.99 -5.02
C SER A 35 -15.55 -14.24 -5.93
N GLN A 36 -15.70 -12.92 -5.99
CA GLN A 36 -14.88 -12.08 -6.88
C GLN A 36 -13.71 -11.48 -6.14
N GLU A 37 -12.51 -11.65 -6.70
CA GLU A 37 -11.32 -11.03 -6.12
C GLU A 37 -11.23 -9.58 -6.53
N MET A 38 -11.03 -8.72 -5.54
CA MET A 38 -10.87 -7.28 -5.75
C MET A 38 -9.46 -6.88 -5.36
N SER A 39 -8.93 -5.86 -5.98
CA SER A 39 -7.62 -5.33 -5.58
C SER A 39 -7.48 -3.86 -5.94
N ASN A 40 -6.62 -3.18 -5.18
CA ASN A 40 -6.22 -1.81 -5.45
C ASN A 40 -4.71 -1.69 -5.34
N LEU A 41 -4.13 -0.89 -6.24
CA LEU A 41 -2.71 -0.56 -6.22
C LEU A 41 -2.55 0.89 -5.81
N PHE A 42 -1.56 1.15 -4.94
CA PHE A 42 -1.26 2.49 -4.49
C PHE A 42 0.23 2.76 -4.63
N THR A 43 0.57 4.00 -4.98
CA THR A 43 1.91 4.53 -4.84
C THR A 43 1.80 5.72 -3.90
N VAL A 44 2.43 5.60 -2.74
CA VAL A 44 2.38 6.67 -1.73
C VAL A 44 3.49 7.67 -2.05
N GLN A 45 3.13 8.95 -2.04
CA GLN A 45 4.07 10.00 -2.43
C GLN A 45 5.11 10.32 -1.35
N GLN A 46 4.91 9.83 -0.13
CA GLN A 46 5.86 10.05 0.94
C GLN A 46 7.20 9.38 0.62
N THR A 47 8.30 10.10 0.82
CA THR A 47 9.64 9.56 0.60
C THR A 47 10.21 9.06 1.90
N CYS A 48 10.99 7.99 1.81
CA CYS A 48 11.62 7.35 2.96
C CYS A 48 13.10 7.13 2.66
N ALA A 49 13.92 7.17 3.71
CA ALA A 49 15.36 7.00 3.55
C ALA A 49 15.75 5.54 3.32
N ARG A 50 14.91 4.59 3.73
CA ARG A 50 15.21 3.17 3.65
C ARG A 50 14.05 2.39 3.06
N ALA A 51 14.38 1.28 2.39
CA ALA A 51 13.37 0.40 1.81
C ALA A 51 12.42 -0.17 2.88
N THR A 52 12.95 -0.63 4.01
CA THR A 52 12.12 -1.19 5.09
C THR A 52 11.17 -0.15 5.66
N GLU A 53 11.61 1.09 5.77
CA GLU A 53 10.77 2.18 6.24
C GLU A 53 9.61 2.43 5.27
N ALA A 54 9.90 2.40 3.98
CA ALA A 54 8.86 2.57 2.96
C ALA A 54 7.84 1.42 3.01
N GLU A 55 8.31 0.18 3.17
CA GLU A 55 7.40 -0.96 3.29
C GLU A 55 6.48 -0.81 4.50
N GLN A 56 7.01 -0.42 5.65
CA GLN A 56 6.22 -0.22 6.85
C GLN A 56 5.21 0.91 6.67
N THR A 57 5.64 2.00 6.05
CA THR A 57 4.75 3.12 5.74
C THR A 57 3.60 2.65 4.85
N GLY A 58 3.91 1.80 3.87
CA GLY A 58 2.89 1.23 2.99
C GLY A 58 1.88 0.39 3.74
N LEU A 59 2.33 -0.45 4.66
CA LEU A 59 1.43 -1.26 5.49
C LEU A 59 0.49 -0.39 6.31
N LEU A 60 1.03 0.64 6.96
CA LEU A 60 0.22 1.55 7.77
C LEU A 60 -0.80 2.30 6.91
N PHE A 61 -0.40 2.72 5.72
CA PHE A 61 -1.31 3.36 4.78
C PHE A 61 -2.46 2.43 4.43
N ALA A 62 -2.15 1.17 4.14
CA ALA A 62 -3.18 0.20 3.76
C ALA A 62 -4.14 -0.08 4.92
N GLU A 63 -3.62 -0.24 6.13
CA GLU A 63 -4.45 -0.49 7.31
C GLU A 63 -5.42 0.67 7.54
N LYS A 64 -4.93 1.89 7.44
CA LYS A 64 -5.78 3.07 7.61
C LYS A 64 -6.84 3.14 6.51
N TRP A 65 -6.47 2.85 5.27
CA TRP A 65 -7.40 2.87 4.15
C TRP A 65 -8.53 1.85 4.36
N ILE A 66 -8.18 0.65 4.85
CA ILE A 66 -9.17 -0.38 5.16
C ILE A 66 -10.07 0.08 6.30
N ASP A 67 -9.49 0.62 7.36
CA ASP A 67 -10.23 1.08 8.53
C ASP A 67 -11.17 2.23 8.19
N ASP A 68 -10.81 3.06 7.23
CA ASP A 68 -11.64 4.19 6.77
C ASP A 68 -12.75 3.74 5.82
N GLY A 69 -12.90 2.44 5.57
CA GLY A 69 -13.96 1.91 4.73
C GLY A 69 -13.60 1.85 3.26
N LYS A 70 -12.32 1.84 2.95
CA LYS A 70 -11.81 1.73 1.57
C LYS A 70 -12.38 2.81 0.66
N PRO A 71 -12.15 4.08 0.98
CA PRO A 71 -12.64 5.16 0.15
C PRO A 71 -12.02 5.10 -1.25
N GLU A 72 -12.79 5.51 -2.25
CA GLU A 72 -12.31 5.51 -3.62
C GLU A 72 -11.07 6.39 -3.73
N HIS A 73 -10.00 5.81 -4.26
CA HIS A 73 -8.75 6.51 -4.46
C HIS A 73 -8.71 6.98 -5.92
N LYS A 74 -8.75 8.29 -6.10
CA LYS A 74 -8.67 8.88 -7.44
C LYS A 74 -7.30 9.45 -7.65
N GLU A 75 -6.66 9.01 -8.71
CA GLU A 75 -5.42 9.63 -9.13
C GLU A 75 -5.72 10.83 -9.98
N MET A 76 -5.02 11.89 -9.68
CA MET A 76 -5.24 13.15 -10.38
C MET A 76 -4.09 13.44 -11.30
#